data_7afb4a95245a4806600ac2db0d4640f7
#
_entry.id   7afb4a95245a4806600ac2db0d4640f7
#
_cell.length_a   1.000
_cell.length_b   1.000
_cell.length_c   1.000
_cell.angle_alpha   90.00
_cell.angle_beta   90.00
_cell.angle_gamma   90.00
#
_symmetry.space_group_name_H-M   'P 1'
#
loop_
_entity.id
_entity.type
_entity.pdbx_description
1 polymer ?
#
loop_
_entity_poly.entity_id
_entity_poly.type
_entity_poly.pdbx_seq_one_letter_code
_entity_poly.pdbx_strand_id
1 'polypeptide(L)'
;MMQPEVLQQQRDDATHASLQLRLPAGLLWFRGHFPGHPILPGVTQINWAMQYAHQLLGIEAAFKGVEVVKFQQPLLPEQQVRLLLEWQPERGKLLFSYRVGGATASSGKIALCR
;
A
#
# COMPACT_ATOMS: atom_id res chain seq x y z
N MET A 1 13.12 8.72 8.31
CA MET A 1 11.68 8.78 7.97
C MET A 1 11.28 7.45 7.38
N MET A 2 10.27 6.81 7.95
CA MET A 2 9.88 5.44 7.60
C MET A 2 8.44 5.33 7.08
N GLN A 3 7.64 6.38 7.22
CA GLN A 3 6.24 6.38 6.83
C GLN A 3 5.98 7.44 5.77
N PRO A 4 5.00 7.23 4.88
CA PRO A 4 4.63 8.26 3.92
C PRO A 4 3.92 9.40 4.63
N GLU A 5 3.82 10.53 3.95
CA GLU A 5 2.98 11.62 4.41
C GLU A 5 1.54 11.35 3.98
N VAL A 6 0.64 11.27 4.94
CA VAL A 6 -0.78 11.06 4.65
C VAL A 6 -1.42 12.42 4.40
N LEU A 7 -1.78 12.69 3.15
CA LEU A 7 -2.41 13.95 2.75
C LEU A 7 -3.91 13.91 2.99
N GLN A 8 -4.53 12.75 2.81
CA GLN A 8 -5.95 12.56 3.01
C GLN A 8 -6.21 11.08 3.24
N GLN A 9 -7.18 10.77 4.09
CA GLN A 9 -7.60 9.39 4.28
C GLN A 9 -9.12 9.37 4.41
N GLN A 10 -9.73 8.27 3.94
CA GLN A 10 -11.16 8.12 3.91
C GLN A 10 -11.52 6.66 4.07
N ARG A 11 -12.48 6.41 4.97
CA ARG A 11 -13.13 5.11 5.06
C ARG A 11 -14.48 5.24 4.39
N ASP A 12 -14.66 4.53 3.25
CA ASP A 12 -15.89 4.65 2.46
C ASP A 12 -17.02 3.83 3.07
N ASP A 13 -16.68 2.63 3.58
CA ASP A 13 -17.62 1.75 4.27
C ASP A 13 -16.84 0.76 5.14
N ALA A 14 -17.49 -0.31 5.60
CA ALA A 14 -16.85 -1.28 6.50
C ALA A 14 -15.69 -2.04 5.85
N THR A 15 -15.64 -2.09 4.51
CA THR A 15 -14.67 -2.91 3.78
C THR A 15 -13.82 -2.13 2.79
N HIS A 16 -14.04 -0.84 2.62
CA HIS A 16 -13.31 -0.02 1.64
C HIS A 16 -12.74 1.23 2.29
N ALA A 17 -11.48 1.51 1.98
CA ALA A 17 -10.81 2.73 2.40
C ALA A 17 -9.84 3.20 1.33
N SER A 18 -9.49 4.47 1.38
CA SER A 18 -8.49 5.03 0.48
C SER A 18 -7.67 6.10 1.19
N LEU A 19 -6.44 6.27 0.71
CA LEU A 19 -5.52 7.28 1.23
C LEU A 19 -4.83 7.97 0.08
N GLN A 20 -4.63 9.28 0.23
CA GLN A 20 -3.75 10.03 -0.65
C GLN A 20 -2.44 10.22 0.11
N LEU A 21 -1.34 9.73 -0.45
CA LEU A 21 -0.04 9.71 0.18
C LEU A 21 0.96 10.51 -0.65
N ARG A 22 1.91 11.17 0.01
CA ARG A 22 3.10 11.71 -0.63
C ARG A 22 4.29 10.87 -0.16
N LEU A 23 5.19 10.57 -1.08
CA LEU A 23 6.38 9.77 -0.82
C LEU A 23 7.59 10.69 -0.67
N PRO A 24 7.92 11.17 0.54
CA PRO A 24 9.04 12.10 0.69
C PRO A 24 10.36 11.47 0.25
N ALA A 25 11.22 12.27 -0.39
CA ALA A 25 12.52 11.78 -0.84
C ALA A 25 13.39 11.28 0.32
N GLY A 26 13.12 11.75 1.54
CA GLY A 26 13.85 11.31 2.74
C GLY A 26 13.43 9.96 3.31
N LEU A 27 12.47 9.26 2.67
CA LEU A 27 12.08 7.93 3.15
C LEU A 27 13.26 6.99 3.13
N LEU A 28 13.43 6.26 4.23
CA LEU A 28 14.50 5.28 4.38
C LEU A 28 14.48 4.24 3.25
N TRP A 29 13.28 3.89 2.79
CA TRP A 29 13.08 2.86 1.79
C TRP A 29 13.62 3.20 0.41
N PHE A 30 13.92 4.49 0.15
CA PHE A 30 14.54 4.92 -1.10
C PHE A 30 16.06 4.75 -1.10
N ARG A 31 16.65 4.33 0.02
CA ARG A 31 18.10 4.20 0.15
C ARG A 31 18.54 2.77 -0.14
N GLY A 32 19.65 2.64 -0.83
CA GLY A 32 20.51 1.48 -0.78
C GLY A 32 20.21 0.30 -1.67
N HIS A 33 19.01 0.11 -2.17
CA HIS A 33 18.72 -1.08 -2.97
C HIS A 33 19.10 -0.93 -4.44
N PHE A 34 18.95 0.27 -4.98
CA PHE A 34 19.28 0.55 -6.37
C PHE A 34 19.98 1.91 -6.43
N PRO A 35 21.31 1.96 -6.25
CA PRO A 35 22.04 3.24 -6.30
C PRO A 35 21.74 3.97 -7.61
N GLY A 36 21.30 5.23 -7.51
CA GLY A 36 20.91 6.02 -8.66
C GLY A 36 19.48 5.79 -9.16
N HIS A 37 18.75 4.84 -8.60
CA HIS A 37 17.37 4.55 -8.98
C HIS A 37 16.51 4.33 -7.73
N PRO A 38 16.18 5.41 -7.01
CA PRO A 38 15.39 5.27 -5.79
C PRO A 38 13.95 4.88 -6.14
N ILE A 39 13.57 3.68 -5.71
CA ILE A 39 12.24 3.08 -5.95
C ILE A 39 11.72 2.58 -4.62
N LEU A 40 10.43 2.79 -4.37
CA LEU A 40 9.81 2.25 -3.17
C LEU A 40 9.72 0.72 -3.28
N PRO A 41 10.35 -0.03 -2.36
CA PRO A 41 10.34 -1.50 -2.45
C PRO A 41 8.93 -2.09 -2.41
N GLY A 42 8.75 -3.20 -3.10
CA GLY A 42 7.47 -3.88 -3.12
C GLY A 42 7.03 -4.37 -1.75
N VAL A 43 7.97 -4.87 -0.94
CA VAL A 43 7.63 -5.32 0.42
C VAL A 43 7.12 -4.17 1.28
N THR A 44 7.65 -2.96 1.09
CA THR A 44 7.18 -1.77 1.81
C THR A 44 5.76 -1.42 1.39
N GLN A 45 5.44 -1.52 0.10
CA GLN A 45 4.09 -1.27 -0.40
C GLN A 45 3.08 -2.23 0.23
N ILE A 46 3.45 -3.51 0.35
CA ILE A 46 2.60 -4.53 0.98
C ILE A 46 2.42 -4.24 2.47
N ASN A 47 3.50 -3.92 3.16
CA ASN A 47 3.44 -3.62 4.60
C ASN A 47 2.58 -2.38 4.89
N TRP A 48 2.69 -1.33 4.08
CA TRP A 48 1.84 -0.16 4.25
C TRP A 48 0.37 -0.48 4.00
N ALA A 49 0.07 -1.30 2.98
CA ALA A 49 -1.31 -1.72 2.73
C ALA A 49 -1.89 -2.44 3.95
N MET A 50 -1.13 -3.34 4.56
CA MET A 50 -1.54 -4.03 5.79
C MET A 50 -1.74 -3.07 6.94
N GLN A 51 -0.79 -2.16 7.14
CA GLN A 51 -0.83 -1.19 8.23
C GLN A 51 -2.07 -0.30 8.15
N TYR A 52 -2.32 0.27 6.97
CA TYR A 52 -3.47 1.17 6.80
C TYR A 52 -4.80 0.43 6.79
N ALA A 53 -4.83 -0.81 6.30
CA ALA A 53 -6.03 -1.64 6.41
C ALA A 53 -6.38 -1.91 7.88
N HIS A 54 -5.37 -2.21 8.69
CA HIS A 54 -5.57 -2.38 10.12
C HIS A 54 -6.12 -1.10 10.76
N GLN A 55 -5.50 0.05 10.45
CA GLN A 55 -5.87 1.33 11.04
C GLN A 55 -7.25 1.82 10.61
N LEU A 56 -7.57 1.71 9.33
CA LEU A 56 -8.77 2.32 8.76
C LEU A 56 -9.97 1.38 8.73
N LEU A 57 -9.73 0.08 8.56
CA LEU A 57 -10.80 -0.91 8.46
C LEU A 57 -10.92 -1.79 9.70
N GLY A 58 -10.05 -1.60 10.69
CA GLY A 58 -10.11 -2.37 11.93
C GLY A 58 -9.82 -3.86 11.75
N ILE A 59 -9.05 -4.22 10.72
CA ILE A 59 -8.73 -5.61 10.44
C ILE A 59 -7.70 -6.10 11.46
N GLU A 60 -8.04 -7.15 12.21
CA GLU A 60 -7.14 -7.73 13.20
C GLU A 60 -6.55 -9.07 12.76
N ALA A 61 -6.94 -9.55 11.58
CA ALA A 61 -6.43 -10.80 11.04
C ALA A 61 -4.93 -10.70 10.72
N ALA A 62 -4.21 -11.77 10.96
CA ALA A 62 -2.76 -11.81 10.76
C ALA A 62 -2.40 -12.09 9.30
N PHE A 63 -1.26 -11.59 8.88
CA PHE A 63 -0.73 -11.85 7.55
C PHE A 63 -0.45 -13.35 7.38
N LYS A 64 -0.98 -13.92 6.30
CA LYS A 64 -0.76 -15.32 5.96
C LYS A 64 0.17 -15.46 4.74
N GLY A 65 -0.02 -14.63 3.73
CA GLY A 65 0.83 -14.66 2.55
C GLY A 65 0.31 -13.74 1.46
N VAL A 66 1.11 -13.55 0.43
CA VAL A 66 0.71 -12.80 -0.75
C VAL A 66 0.29 -13.80 -1.83
N GLU A 67 -0.94 -13.70 -2.31
CA GLU A 67 -1.42 -14.60 -3.37
C GLU A 67 -1.01 -14.11 -4.74
N VAL A 68 -1.20 -12.82 -4.98
CA VAL A 68 -0.88 -12.18 -6.26
C VAL A 68 -0.35 -10.80 -5.95
N VAL A 69 0.69 -10.40 -6.64
CA VAL A 69 1.12 -9.00 -6.65
C VAL A 69 1.68 -8.67 -8.03
N LYS A 70 1.31 -7.50 -8.53
CA LYS A 70 1.77 -6.99 -9.82
C LYS A 70 2.40 -5.62 -9.61
N PHE A 71 3.62 -5.46 -10.07
CA PHE A 71 4.33 -4.18 -10.05
C PHE A 71 4.46 -3.71 -11.49
N GLN A 72 3.66 -2.72 -11.88
CA GLN A 72 3.60 -2.23 -13.27
C GLN A 72 4.42 -0.97 -13.49
N GLN A 73 4.51 -0.12 -12.46
CA GLN A 73 5.32 1.09 -12.49
C GLN A 73 6.01 1.25 -11.14
N PRO A 74 7.25 1.74 -11.12
CA PRO A 74 7.90 2.04 -9.86
C PRO A 74 7.23 3.24 -9.17
N LEU A 75 7.20 3.22 -7.85
CA LEU A 75 6.83 4.38 -7.05
C LEU A 75 8.10 5.13 -6.68
N LEU A 76 8.13 6.42 -6.99
CA LEU A 76 9.33 7.25 -6.97
C LEU A 76 9.24 8.33 -5.89
N PRO A 77 10.41 8.90 -5.49
CA PRO A 77 10.41 10.02 -4.54
C PRO A 77 9.55 11.17 -5.02
N GLU A 78 8.89 11.83 -4.07
CA GLU A 78 8.06 13.02 -4.23
C GLU A 78 6.76 12.80 -4.99
N GLN A 79 6.47 11.58 -5.42
CA GLN A 79 5.19 11.29 -6.05
C GLN A 79 4.05 11.34 -5.03
N GLN A 80 2.88 11.75 -5.52
CA GLN A 80 1.63 11.56 -4.80
C GLN A 80 0.97 10.31 -5.35
N VAL A 81 0.59 9.41 -4.45
CA VAL A 81 0.00 8.12 -4.82
C VAL A 81 -1.30 7.94 -4.06
N ARG A 82 -2.23 7.23 -4.68
CA ARG A 82 -3.48 6.85 -4.03
C ARG A 82 -3.44 5.37 -3.69
N LEU A 83 -3.62 5.05 -2.41
CA LEU A 83 -3.71 3.66 -1.96
C LEU A 83 -5.19 3.32 -1.77
N LEU A 84 -5.65 2.31 -2.49
CA LEU A 84 -7.03 1.80 -2.39
C LEU A 84 -6.99 0.45 -1.67
N LEU A 85 -7.88 0.26 -0.72
CA LEU A 85 -7.96 -0.94 0.10
C LEU A 85 -9.37 -1.51 0.05
N GLU A 86 -9.46 -2.81 -0.14
CA GLU A 86 -10.72 -3.54 -0.08
C GLU A 86 -10.54 -4.80 0.74
N TRP A 87 -11.33 -4.94 1.80
CA TRP A 87 -11.34 -6.10 2.66
C TRP A 87 -12.47 -7.05 2.26
N GLN A 88 -12.16 -8.32 2.07
CA GLN A 88 -13.15 -9.37 1.80
C GLN A 88 -13.16 -10.34 2.98
N PRO A 89 -13.97 -10.05 4.02
CA PRO A 89 -13.90 -10.80 5.27
C PRO A 89 -14.27 -12.28 5.10
N GLU A 90 -15.20 -12.59 4.21
CA GLU A 90 -15.63 -13.97 3.98
C GLU A 90 -14.52 -14.82 3.39
N ARG A 91 -13.64 -14.23 2.61
CA ARG A 91 -12.53 -14.92 1.97
C ARG A 91 -11.23 -14.78 2.72
N GLY A 92 -11.17 -13.86 3.69
CA GLY A 92 -9.93 -13.54 4.37
C GLY A 92 -8.89 -12.89 3.44
N LYS A 93 -9.34 -12.05 2.52
CA LYS A 93 -8.46 -11.42 1.52
C LYS A 93 -8.50 -9.92 1.64
N LEU A 94 -7.32 -9.31 1.56
CA LEU A 94 -7.17 -7.87 1.44
C LEU A 94 -6.63 -7.55 0.05
N LEU A 95 -7.38 -6.77 -0.70
CA LEU A 95 -6.95 -6.27 -2.00
C LEU A 95 -6.43 -4.86 -1.84
N PHE A 96 -5.33 -4.56 -2.52
CA PHE A 96 -4.78 -3.20 -2.53
C PHE A 96 -4.38 -2.79 -3.94
N SER A 97 -4.38 -1.49 -4.17
CA SER A 97 -3.75 -0.92 -5.36
C SER A 97 -3.16 0.44 -5.04
N TYR A 98 -2.01 0.72 -5.63
CA TYR A 98 -1.37 2.03 -5.62
C TYR A 98 -1.55 2.65 -7.00
N ARG A 99 -2.07 3.87 -7.04
CA ARG A 99 -2.34 4.57 -8.28
C ARG A 99 -1.58 5.88 -8.33
N VAL A 100 -1.01 6.17 -9.49
CA VAL A 100 -0.33 7.44 -9.77
C VAL A 100 -1.05 8.05 -10.95
N GLY A 101 -1.70 9.19 -10.75
CA GLY A 101 -2.59 9.77 -11.75
C GLY A 101 -3.71 8.78 -12.07
N GLY A 102 -3.97 8.54 -13.34
CA GLY A 102 -4.99 7.59 -13.78
C GLY A 102 -4.52 6.16 -13.94
N ALA A 103 -3.26 5.84 -13.59
CA ALA A 103 -2.66 4.53 -13.84
C ALA A 103 -2.44 3.76 -12.55
N THR A 104 -2.62 2.43 -12.60
CA THR A 104 -2.28 1.54 -11.50
C THR A 104 -0.78 1.27 -11.54
N ALA A 105 -0.08 1.66 -10.47
CA ALA A 105 1.35 1.39 -10.36
C ALA A 105 1.62 -0.01 -9.81
N SER A 106 0.83 -0.44 -8.84
CA SER A 106 0.91 -1.80 -8.31
C SER A 106 -0.44 -2.22 -7.77
N SER A 107 -0.64 -3.53 -7.66
CA SER A 107 -1.85 -4.09 -7.07
C SER A 107 -1.55 -5.48 -6.53
N GLY A 108 -2.35 -5.92 -5.57
CA GLY A 108 -2.16 -7.24 -5.02
C GLY A 108 -3.33 -7.74 -4.21
N LYS A 109 -3.24 -9.03 -3.88
CA LYS A 109 -4.17 -9.74 -3.02
C LYS A 109 -3.36 -10.42 -1.93
N ILE A 110 -3.70 -10.09 -0.69
CA ILE A 110 -3.01 -10.60 0.49
C ILE A 110 -3.98 -11.54 1.22
N ALA A 111 -3.50 -12.73 1.57
CA ALA A 111 -4.27 -13.67 2.39
C ALA A 111 -4.01 -13.36 3.85
N LEU A 112 -5.09 -13.27 4.63
CA LEU A 112 -5.04 -13.03 6.07
C LEU A 112 -5.75 -14.18 6.78
N CYS A 113 -5.26 -14.55 7.96
CA CYS A 113 -5.90 -15.56 8.79
C CYS A 113 -6.44 -14.93 10.07
N ARG A 114 -7.57 -15.40 10.47
CA ARG A 114 -8.22 -14.95 11.71
C ARG A 114 -7.70 -15.71 12.92
#